data_08fec5f8e941ac246f85ab2c512d5cb7
#
_entry.id   08fec5f8e941ac246f85ab2c512d5cb7
#
_cell.length_a   1.000
_cell.length_b   1.000
_cell.length_c   1.000
_cell.angle_alpha   90.00
_cell.angle_beta   90.00
_cell.angle_gamma   90.00
#
_symmetry.space_group_name_H-M   'P 1'
#
loop_
_entity.id
_entity.type
_entity.pdbx_description
1 polymer ?
#
loop_
_entity_poly.entity_id
_entity_poly.type
_entity_poly.pdbx_seq_one_letter_code
_entity_poly.pdbx_strand_id
1 'polypeptide(L)'
;MQGLKPARWRLHRRWEAAAWVVIALTALFKTVPAGLAQPGAGHPNPDWPCRQILVGRLSVAAVWSGPSIEGAAWRNDQAVASLVAKLAARRTPIEDAEPAIDDFARSQGADKTRKLIAVFAGLFETLDDERTQVIEGLLRFGAKQKELAEKIRVENALAREGPGKEPPNASGQEAKTVARDLEWDLRVFDERRQSLTYVCEAPALIEQRVFALAKIVQGKLD
;
A
#
# COMPACT_ATOMS: atom_id res chain seq x y z
N MET A 1 44.36 -34.57 54.75
CA MET A 1 44.84 -33.28 55.24
C MET A 1 43.75 -32.26 55.00
N GLN A 2 43.13 -31.83 56.07
CA GLN A 2 42.59 -30.52 56.42
C GLN A 2 41.75 -29.86 55.30
N GLY A 3 40.43 -29.71 55.37
CA GLY A 3 39.61 -29.30 56.53
C GLY A 3 39.41 -27.78 56.46
N LEU A 4 38.36 -27.26 55.86
CA LEU A 4 37.87 -25.92 56.17
C LEU A 4 36.35 -25.90 56.05
N LYS A 5 35.73 -25.56 57.16
CA LYS A 5 34.28 -25.54 57.42
C LYS A 5 33.66 -24.22 56.92
N PRO A 6 32.36 -24.18 56.60
CA PRO A 6 31.65 -22.94 56.20
C PRO A 6 31.29 -22.10 57.44
N ALA A 7 31.47 -20.79 57.31
CA ALA A 7 31.04 -19.79 58.30
C ALA A 7 29.55 -19.51 58.19
N ARG A 8 28.85 -19.79 59.26
CA ARG A 8 27.45 -19.41 59.49
C ARG A 8 27.40 -17.96 59.96
N TRP A 9 26.74 -17.08 59.24
CA TRP A 9 26.37 -15.77 59.76
C TRP A 9 24.92 -15.81 60.25
N ARG A 10 24.74 -15.53 61.55
CA ARG A 10 23.45 -15.50 62.22
C ARG A 10 22.74 -14.18 61.96
N LEU A 11 21.45 -14.29 61.66
CA LEU A 11 20.48 -13.21 61.73
C LEU A 11 20.39 -12.60 63.11
N HIS A 12 20.46 -11.31 63.22
CA HIS A 12 19.90 -10.57 64.32
C HIS A 12 18.63 -9.84 63.88
N ARG A 13 17.51 -10.38 64.31
CA ARG A 13 16.22 -9.68 64.38
C ARG A 13 16.34 -8.49 65.30
N ARG A 14 16.02 -7.33 64.83
CA ARG A 14 15.55 -6.24 65.70
C ARG A 14 14.27 -5.70 65.10
N TRP A 15 13.19 -6.00 65.76
CA TRP A 15 11.89 -5.40 65.63
C TRP A 15 11.90 -4.16 66.51
N GLU A 16 11.71 -3.02 66.00
CA GLU A 16 11.16 -1.90 66.71
C GLU A 16 10.19 -1.12 65.84
N ALA A 17 9.04 -0.93 66.45
CA ALA A 17 7.87 -0.27 65.91
C ALA A 17 8.09 1.23 65.83
N ALA A 18 7.65 1.83 64.75
CA ALA A 18 7.29 3.25 64.76
C ALA A 18 6.32 3.61 63.64
N ALA A 19 5.16 4.01 64.06
CA ALA A 19 4.35 5.13 63.56
C ALA A 19 3.77 5.09 62.15
N TRP A 20 2.48 4.91 62.09
CA TRP A 20 1.54 5.20 61.04
C TRP A 20 1.60 6.70 60.65
N VAL A 21 2.08 6.99 59.45
CA VAL A 21 1.77 8.25 58.75
C VAL A 21 1.01 7.87 57.48
N VAL A 22 -0.31 7.97 57.60
CA VAL A 22 -1.23 7.91 56.43
C VAL A 22 -1.10 9.24 55.71
N ILE A 23 -0.26 9.28 54.68
CA ILE A 23 -0.30 10.35 53.68
C ILE A 23 -1.27 9.91 52.60
N ALA A 24 -2.49 10.46 52.67
CA ALA A 24 -3.46 10.40 51.61
C ALA A 24 -2.94 11.22 50.42
N LEU A 25 -2.18 10.63 49.53
CA LEU A 25 -1.92 11.16 48.22
C LEU A 25 -3.14 10.87 47.36
N THR A 26 -4.09 11.82 47.28
CA THR A 26 -5.11 11.89 46.25
C THR A 26 -4.41 12.10 44.94
N ALA A 27 -4.13 11.00 44.22
CA ALA A 27 -3.72 11.03 42.84
C ALA A 27 -4.86 11.58 42.00
N LEU A 28 -4.74 12.85 41.62
CA LEU A 28 -5.52 13.44 40.52
C LEU A 28 -5.20 12.68 39.23
N PHE A 29 -5.92 11.59 39.00
CA PHE A 29 -6.01 10.99 37.68
C PHE A 29 -6.72 12.01 36.78
N LYS A 30 -5.94 12.84 36.11
CA LYS A 30 -6.41 13.55 34.94
C LYS A 30 -6.79 12.48 33.93
N THR A 31 -8.07 12.21 33.80
CA THR A 31 -8.63 11.45 32.70
C THR A 31 -8.27 12.19 31.41
N VAL A 32 -7.23 11.72 30.73
CA VAL A 32 -6.94 12.13 29.35
C VAL A 32 -8.11 11.60 28.53
N PRO A 33 -8.87 12.47 27.84
CA PRO A 33 -9.90 11.98 26.95
C PRO A 33 -9.22 11.13 25.86
N ALA A 34 -9.51 9.84 25.84
CA ALA A 34 -9.14 8.92 24.78
C ALA A 34 -9.99 9.28 23.53
N GLY A 35 -9.61 10.36 22.88
CA GLY A 35 -10.28 10.93 21.71
C GLY A 35 -9.28 11.33 20.64
N LEU A 36 -8.19 10.59 20.48
CA LEU A 36 -7.46 10.59 19.22
C LEU A 36 -8.28 9.69 18.29
N ALA A 37 -9.17 10.32 17.51
CA ALA A 37 -9.74 9.69 16.35
C ALA A 37 -8.56 9.10 15.55
N GLN A 38 -8.42 7.79 15.59
CA GLN A 38 -7.57 7.08 14.64
C GLN A 38 -8.11 7.48 13.26
N PRO A 39 -7.24 7.94 12.32
CA PRO A 39 -7.67 8.12 10.95
C PRO A 39 -8.31 6.80 10.56
N GLY A 40 -9.60 6.86 10.21
CA GLY A 40 -10.44 5.70 10.09
C GLY A 40 -9.75 4.63 9.28
N ALA A 41 -9.55 3.48 9.89
CA ALA A 41 -9.32 2.25 9.18
C ALA A 41 -10.56 2.06 8.30
N GLY A 42 -10.52 2.61 7.08
CA GLY A 42 -11.56 2.41 6.09
C GLY A 42 -11.82 0.92 6.04
N HIS A 43 -13.08 0.50 6.06
CA HIS A 43 -13.42 -0.91 5.93
C HIS A 43 -12.64 -1.45 4.73
N PRO A 44 -11.83 -2.52 4.90
CA PRO A 44 -11.03 -3.02 3.80
C PRO A 44 -11.97 -3.35 2.65
N ASN A 45 -11.71 -2.75 1.48
CA ASN A 45 -12.52 -3.04 0.29
C ASN A 45 -12.43 -4.55 0.04
N PRO A 46 -13.56 -5.28 0.05
CA PRO A 46 -13.53 -6.73 -0.06
C PRO A 46 -12.96 -7.22 -1.38
N ASP A 47 -12.91 -6.38 -2.41
CA ASP A 47 -12.38 -6.72 -3.73
C ASP A 47 -10.91 -6.37 -3.89
N TRP A 48 -10.29 -5.78 -2.86
CA TRP A 48 -8.87 -5.50 -2.88
C TRP A 48 -8.04 -6.79 -2.74
N PRO A 49 -7.29 -7.21 -3.79
CA PRO A 49 -6.64 -8.51 -3.78
C PRO A 49 -5.22 -8.48 -3.19
N CYS A 50 -4.67 -7.29 -2.91
CA CYS A 50 -3.28 -7.13 -2.52
C CYS A 50 -3.10 -7.10 -1.00
N ARG A 51 -1.89 -7.45 -0.52
CA ARG A 51 -1.58 -7.49 0.92
C ARG A 51 -1.37 -6.10 1.52
N GLN A 52 -0.89 -5.14 0.73
CA GLN A 52 -0.71 -3.76 1.18
C GLN A 52 -2.06 -3.07 1.40
N ILE A 53 -2.05 -2.10 2.30
CA ILE A 53 -3.24 -1.29 2.59
C ILE A 53 -3.64 -0.53 1.32
N LEU A 54 -4.94 -0.55 1.01
CA LEU A 54 -5.49 0.24 -0.08
C LEU A 54 -5.50 1.73 0.29
N VAL A 55 -4.69 2.50 -0.41
CA VAL A 55 -4.70 3.97 -0.37
C VAL A 55 -5.26 4.46 -1.70
N GLY A 56 -6.35 5.21 -1.69
CA GLY A 56 -7.02 5.65 -2.91
C GLY A 56 -6.18 6.64 -3.73
N ARG A 57 -6.16 7.91 -3.34
CA ARG A 57 -5.38 8.98 -4.00
C ARG A 57 -4.14 9.33 -3.17
N LEU A 58 -3.08 9.76 -3.85
CA LEU A 58 -1.92 10.31 -3.17
C LEU A 58 -2.21 11.71 -2.61
N SER A 59 -1.58 12.05 -1.50
CA SER A 59 -1.58 13.42 -0.99
C SER A 59 -0.35 14.16 -1.49
N VAL A 60 -0.54 15.35 -2.06
CA VAL A 60 0.57 16.23 -2.44
C VAL A 60 1.51 16.46 -1.26
N ALA A 61 0.94 16.74 -0.08
CA ALA A 61 1.72 17.01 1.13
C ALA A 61 2.56 15.82 1.62
N ALA A 62 2.26 14.60 1.18
CA ALA A 62 3.06 13.41 1.52
C ALA A 62 4.35 13.30 0.69
N VAL A 63 4.40 13.94 -0.48
CA VAL A 63 5.51 13.79 -1.44
C VAL A 63 6.19 15.10 -1.80
N TRP A 64 5.59 16.25 -1.43
CA TRP A 64 6.05 17.58 -1.83
C TRP A 64 6.05 18.55 -0.66
N SER A 65 7.20 19.17 -0.39
CA SER A 65 7.38 20.20 0.62
C SER A 65 7.72 21.59 0.03
N GLY A 66 7.69 21.69 -1.31
CA GLY A 66 7.89 22.95 -2.02
C GLY A 66 6.67 23.88 -2.01
N PRO A 67 6.69 24.95 -2.81
CA PRO A 67 5.56 25.87 -2.94
C PRO A 67 4.28 25.18 -3.42
N SER A 68 3.11 25.82 -3.19
CA SER A 68 1.81 25.28 -3.66
C SER A 68 1.82 25.03 -5.16
N ILE A 69 1.23 23.91 -5.55
CA ILE A 69 1.01 23.55 -6.95
C ILE A 69 -0.39 23.95 -7.46
N GLU A 70 -1.20 24.55 -6.61
CA GLU A 70 -2.55 24.98 -6.97
C GLU A 70 -2.50 26.03 -8.07
N GLY A 71 -3.32 25.84 -9.10
CA GLY A 71 -3.37 26.74 -10.24
C GLY A 71 -2.19 26.64 -11.22
N ALA A 72 -1.27 25.71 -11.04
CA ALA A 72 -0.17 25.47 -11.96
C ALA A 72 -0.69 24.85 -13.28
N ALA A 73 -0.91 25.73 -14.28
CA ALA A 73 -1.46 25.35 -15.58
C ALA A 73 -0.41 24.68 -16.50
N TRP A 74 0.13 23.56 -16.06
CA TRP A 74 1.24 22.87 -16.71
C TRP A 74 0.97 22.44 -18.15
N ARG A 75 -0.30 22.13 -18.50
CA ARG A 75 -0.70 21.74 -19.88
C ARG A 75 -0.61 22.87 -20.90
N ASN A 76 -0.64 24.11 -20.42
CA ASN A 76 -0.62 25.28 -21.29
C ASN A 76 0.79 25.66 -21.76
N ASP A 77 1.85 25.11 -21.12
CA ASP A 77 3.24 25.29 -21.50
C ASP A 77 3.76 24.03 -22.19
N GLN A 78 4.00 24.11 -23.50
CA GLN A 78 4.43 22.95 -24.29
C GLN A 78 5.76 22.35 -23.80
N ALA A 79 6.68 23.17 -23.33
CA ALA A 79 7.97 22.69 -22.83
C ALA A 79 7.80 21.93 -21.51
N VAL A 80 6.94 22.44 -20.61
CA VAL A 80 6.56 21.76 -19.36
C VAL A 80 5.84 20.44 -19.69
N ALA A 81 4.82 20.47 -20.53
CA ALA A 81 4.05 19.29 -20.88
C ALA A 81 4.91 18.18 -21.51
N SER A 82 5.85 18.56 -22.38
CA SER A 82 6.79 17.61 -23.00
C SER A 82 7.72 16.96 -21.97
N LEU A 83 8.23 17.74 -21.01
CA LEU A 83 9.07 17.20 -19.95
C LEU A 83 8.28 16.27 -19.01
N VAL A 84 7.05 16.66 -18.63
CA VAL A 84 6.14 15.83 -17.85
C VAL A 84 5.90 14.48 -18.57
N ALA A 85 5.54 14.50 -19.84
CA ALA A 85 5.28 13.29 -20.61
C ALA A 85 6.53 12.38 -20.69
N LYS A 86 7.73 12.96 -20.84
CA LYS A 86 8.98 12.23 -20.85
C LYS A 86 9.25 11.56 -19.50
N LEU A 87 9.14 12.33 -18.39
CA LEU A 87 9.53 11.89 -17.05
C LEU A 87 8.48 10.97 -16.40
N ALA A 88 7.20 11.14 -16.71
CA ALA A 88 6.15 10.24 -16.24
C ALA A 88 6.26 8.85 -16.89
N ALA A 89 6.76 8.76 -18.10
CA ALA A 89 6.84 7.50 -18.83
C ALA A 89 7.71 6.46 -18.09
N ARG A 90 7.15 5.27 -17.82
CA ARG A 90 7.85 4.17 -17.10
C ARG A 90 9.13 3.70 -17.79
N ARG A 91 9.21 3.84 -19.13
CA ARG A 91 10.41 3.50 -19.92
C ARG A 91 11.58 4.47 -19.72
N THR A 92 11.34 5.68 -19.18
CA THR A 92 12.40 6.64 -18.87
C THR A 92 13.03 6.26 -17.53
N PRO A 93 14.32 5.87 -17.49
CA PRO A 93 15.02 5.61 -16.23
C PRO A 93 14.96 6.81 -15.30
N ILE A 94 14.90 6.57 -13.99
CA ILE A 94 14.85 7.67 -13.02
C ILE A 94 16.16 8.47 -13.00
N GLU A 95 17.26 7.82 -13.35
CA GLU A 95 18.59 8.41 -13.44
C GLU A 95 18.68 9.48 -14.54
N ASP A 96 17.84 9.38 -15.57
CA ASP A 96 17.77 10.36 -16.65
C ASP A 96 16.94 11.61 -16.26
N ALA A 97 16.21 11.55 -15.13
CA ALA A 97 15.33 12.63 -14.73
C ALA A 97 16.10 13.86 -14.26
N GLU A 98 17.16 13.68 -13.46
CA GLU A 98 17.91 14.80 -12.92
C GLU A 98 18.57 15.64 -14.03
N PRO A 99 19.35 15.07 -14.98
CA PRO A 99 19.91 15.87 -16.06
C PRO A 99 18.84 16.53 -16.94
N ALA A 100 17.71 15.85 -17.19
CA ALA A 100 16.63 16.44 -18.00
C ALA A 100 15.98 17.65 -17.31
N ILE A 101 15.77 17.57 -15.97
CA ILE A 101 15.23 18.67 -15.16
C ILE A 101 16.25 19.83 -15.09
N ASP A 102 17.55 19.53 -14.97
CA ASP A 102 18.61 20.56 -14.96
C ASP A 102 18.68 21.31 -16.28
N ASP A 103 18.67 20.61 -17.40
CA ASP A 103 18.68 21.21 -18.74
C ASP A 103 17.46 22.11 -18.93
N PHE A 104 16.29 21.62 -18.53
CA PHE A 104 15.07 22.40 -18.55
C PHE A 104 15.18 23.64 -17.67
N ALA A 105 15.61 23.51 -16.40
CA ALA A 105 15.73 24.62 -15.46
C ALA A 105 16.67 25.73 -15.99
N ARG A 106 17.82 25.36 -16.54
CA ARG A 106 18.78 26.30 -17.14
C ARG A 106 18.19 27.10 -18.31
N SER A 107 17.29 26.50 -19.07
CA SER A 107 16.68 27.14 -20.24
C SER A 107 15.56 28.13 -19.89
N GLN A 108 15.06 28.16 -18.62
CA GLN A 108 13.86 28.95 -18.27
C GLN A 108 14.14 30.35 -17.74
N GLY A 109 15.41 30.71 -17.42
CA GLY A 109 15.75 32.02 -16.92
C GLY A 109 14.97 32.44 -15.67
N ALA A 110 14.34 33.59 -15.68
CA ALA A 110 13.58 34.13 -14.53
C ALA A 110 12.30 33.29 -14.21
N ASP A 111 11.80 32.52 -15.16
CA ASP A 111 10.62 31.67 -14.98
C ASP A 111 10.92 30.30 -14.37
N LYS A 112 12.17 29.98 -14.07
CA LYS A 112 12.65 28.69 -13.60
C LYS A 112 11.75 28.10 -12.50
N THR A 113 11.62 28.80 -11.38
CA THR A 113 10.88 28.30 -10.22
C THR A 113 9.41 28.03 -10.54
N ARG A 114 8.72 28.98 -11.21
CA ARG A 114 7.33 28.85 -11.60
C ARG A 114 7.12 27.63 -12.51
N LYS A 115 7.99 27.41 -13.48
CA LYS A 115 7.90 26.30 -14.43
C LYS A 115 8.27 24.95 -13.79
N LEU A 116 9.22 24.90 -12.86
CA LEU A 116 9.53 23.69 -12.10
C LEU A 116 8.36 23.26 -11.21
N ILE A 117 7.66 24.23 -10.58
CA ILE A 117 6.43 23.95 -9.84
C ILE A 117 5.38 23.35 -10.80
N ALA A 118 5.22 23.90 -11.98
CA ALA A 118 4.30 23.37 -13.00
C ALA A 118 4.72 21.97 -13.50
N VAL A 119 6.01 21.68 -13.64
CA VAL A 119 6.51 20.33 -13.95
C VAL A 119 6.09 19.35 -12.87
N PHE A 120 6.32 19.70 -11.57
CA PHE A 120 5.91 18.80 -10.51
C PHE A 120 4.39 18.61 -10.46
N ALA A 121 3.61 19.67 -10.62
CA ALA A 121 2.15 19.57 -10.69
C ALA A 121 1.68 18.58 -11.78
N GLY A 122 2.28 18.68 -12.97
CA GLY A 122 1.99 17.78 -14.08
C GLY A 122 2.41 16.32 -13.81
N LEU A 123 3.59 16.12 -13.22
CA LEU A 123 4.08 14.80 -12.83
C LEU A 123 3.17 14.14 -11.79
N PHE A 124 2.82 14.90 -10.75
CA PHE A 124 1.94 14.41 -9.69
C PHE A 124 0.58 14.01 -10.24
N GLU A 125 -0.08 14.88 -11.01
CA GLU A 125 -1.38 14.62 -11.60
C GLU A 125 -1.35 13.40 -12.51
N THR A 126 -0.37 13.33 -13.42
CA THR A 126 -0.26 12.23 -14.40
C THR A 126 -0.02 10.89 -13.72
N LEU A 127 0.87 10.83 -12.74
CA LEU A 127 1.24 9.59 -12.06
C LEU A 127 0.17 9.15 -11.02
N ASP A 128 -0.50 10.09 -10.34
CA ASP A 128 -1.61 9.76 -9.44
C ASP A 128 -2.83 9.24 -10.21
N ASP A 129 -3.10 9.77 -11.40
CA ASP A 129 -4.14 9.25 -12.29
C ASP A 129 -3.78 7.86 -12.82
N GLU A 130 -2.53 7.62 -13.25
CA GLU A 130 -2.06 6.28 -13.66
C GLU A 130 -2.20 5.28 -12.50
N ARG A 131 -1.78 5.68 -11.31
CA ARG A 131 -1.90 4.85 -10.11
C ARG A 131 -3.35 4.52 -9.78
N THR A 132 -4.25 5.49 -9.88
CA THR A 132 -5.69 5.31 -9.65
C THR A 132 -6.27 4.29 -10.63
N GLN A 133 -5.93 4.39 -11.92
CA GLN A 133 -6.37 3.43 -12.94
C GLN A 133 -5.88 2.00 -12.64
N VAL A 134 -4.63 1.86 -12.15
CA VAL A 134 -4.09 0.56 -11.73
C VAL A 134 -4.87 0.00 -10.55
N ILE A 135 -5.16 0.81 -9.53
CA ILE A 135 -5.96 0.40 -8.35
C ILE A 135 -7.36 -0.06 -8.77
N GLU A 136 -8.04 0.69 -9.62
CA GLU A 136 -9.34 0.31 -10.15
C GLU A 136 -9.28 -1.01 -10.94
N GLY A 137 -8.22 -1.20 -11.71
CA GLY A 137 -7.96 -2.47 -12.40
C GLY A 137 -7.80 -3.64 -11.44
N LEU A 138 -7.06 -3.45 -10.35
CA LEU A 138 -6.86 -4.45 -9.30
C LEU A 138 -8.16 -4.79 -8.58
N LEU A 139 -9.00 -3.81 -8.27
CA LEU A 139 -10.32 -4.04 -7.66
C LEU A 139 -11.22 -4.88 -8.58
N ARG A 140 -11.29 -4.51 -9.87
CA ARG A 140 -12.04 -5.32 -10.85
C ARG A 140 -11.49 -6.74 -10.99
N PHE A 141 -10.18 -6.88 -10.93
CA PHE A 141 -9.53 -8.19 -10.97
C PHE A 141 -9.86 -9.01 -9.72
N GLY A 142 -9.82 -8.40 -8.53
CA GLY A 142 -10.15 -9.06 -7.27
C GLY A 142 -11.60 -9.55 -7.23
N ALA A 143 -12.56 -8.73 -7.69
CA ALA A 143 -13.96 -9.12 -7.83
C ALA A 143 -14.11 -10.36 -8.73
N LYS A 144 -13.51 -10.34 -9.93
CA LYS A 144 -13.54 -11.49 -10.85
C LYS A 144 -12.87 -12.74 -10.29
N GLN A 145 -11.83 -12.57 -9.49
CA GLN A 145 -11.15 -13.70 -8.85
C GLN A 145 -12.03 -14.37 -7.80
N LYS A 146 -12.83 -13.58 -7.07
CA LYS A 146 -13.84 -14.11 -6.15
C LYS A 146 -14.97 -14.86 -6.86
N GLU A 147 -15.49 -14.30 -7.95
CA GLU A 147 -16.50 -14.95 -8.78
C GLU A 147 -16.00 -16.31 -9.27
N LEU A 148 -14.76 -16.38 -9.75
CA LEU A 148 -14.15 -17.62 -10.19
C LEU A 148 -13.95 -18.61 -9.04
N ALA A 149 -13.53 -18.14 -7.85
CA ALA A 149 -13.40 -18.97 -6.66
C ALA A 149 -14.75 -19.59 -6.24
N GLU A 150 -15.83 -18.81 -6.31
CA GLU A 150 -17.18 -19.30 -6.01
C GLU A 150 -17.66 -20.31 -7.05
N LYS A 151 -17.42 -20.07 -8.33
CA LYS A 151 -17.70 -21.01 -9.41
C LYS A 151 -17.01 -22.35 -9.16
N ILE A 152 -15.70 -22.34 -8.90
CA ILE A 152 -14.90 -23.51 -8.57
C ILE A 152 -15.46 -24.24 -7.34
N ARG A 153 -15.91 -23.51 -6.32
CA ARG A 153 -16.50 -24.11 -5.11
C ARG A 153 -17.78 -24.91 -5.44
N VAL A 154 -18.64 -24.33 -6.27
CA VAL A 154 -19.88 -24.99 -6.72
C VAL A 154 -19.58 -26.23 -7.57
N GLU A 155 -18.68 -26.10 -8.55
CA GLU A 155 -18.28 -27.22 -9.42
C GLU A 155 -17.62 -28.37 -8.64
N ASN A 156 -16.78 -28.05 -7.65
CA ASN A 156 -16.22 -29.06 -6.74
C ASN A 156 -17.28 -29.76 -5.92
N ALA A 157 -18.31 -29.04 -5.46
CA ALA A 157 -19.41 -29.67 -4.72
C ALA A 157 -20.16 -30.66 -5.61
N LEU A 158 -20.51 -30.25 -6.83
CA LEU A 158 -21.17 -31.12 -7.81
C LEU A 158 -20.33 -32.34 -8.17
N ALA A 159 -19.03 -32.18 -8.40
CA ALA A 159 -18.12 -33.28 -8.69
C ALA A 159 -17.98 -34.29 -7.55
N ARG A 160 -18.14 -33.88 -6.28
CA ARG A 160 -18.08 -34.75 -5.09
C ARG A 160 -19.36 -35.50 -4.81
N GLU A 161 -20.52 -34.96 -5.21
CA GLU A 161 -21.81 -35.62 -5.01
C GLU A 161 -21.94 -36.92 -5.82
N GLY A 162 -21.10 -37.10 -6.85
CA GLY A 162 -20.97 -38.32 -7.64
C GLY A 162 -22.20 -38.68 -8.48
N PRO A 163 -22.08 -39.68 -9.37
CA PRO A 163 -23.18 -40.06 -10.30
C PRO A 163 -24.39 -40.71 -9.63
N GLY A 164 -24.44 -40.79 -8.30
CA GLY A 164 -25.52 -41.46 -7.57
C GLY A 164 -26.70 -40.57 -7.16
N LYS A 165 -26.61 -39.22 -7.33
CA LYS A 165 -27.72 -38.27 -7.06
C LYS A 165 -28.14 -37.50 -8.31
N GLU A 166 -27.60 -37.83 -9.44
CA GLU A 166 -28.04 -37.27 -10.71
C GLU A 166 -29.48 -37.63 -11.04
N PRO A 167 -30.28 -36.71 -11.60
CA PRO A 167 -31.53 -37.08 -12.21
C PRO A 167 -31.26 -38.18 -13.27
N PRO A 168 -32.14 -39.19 -13.42
CA PRO A 168 -31.89 -40.39 -14.22
C PRO A 168 -31.60 -40.15 -15.72
N ASN A 169 -31.48 -38.90 -16.16
CA ASN A 169 -31.23 -38.50 -17.54
C ASN A 169 -29.92 -37.72 -17.73
N ALA A 170 -29.10 -37.52 -16.70
CA ALA A 170 -27.79 -36.87 -16.86
C ALA A 170 -26.82 -37.86 -17.52
N SER A 171 -26.39 -37.53 -18.73
CA SER A 171 -25.48 -38.39 -19.50
C SER A 171 -24.07 -38.31 -18.88
N GLY A 172 -23.35 -39.43 -18.85
CA GLY A 172 -21.93 -39.45 -18.40
C GLY A 172 -21.04 -38.48 -19.17
N GLN A 173 -21.56 -37.88 -20.21
CA GLN A 173 -20.92 -36.79 -20.97
C GLN A 173 -20.99 -35.45 -20.22
N GLU A 174 -22.07 -35.14 -19.50
CA GLU A 174 -22.21 -33.91 -18.70
C GLU A 174 -21.25 -33.95 -17.51
N ALA A 175 -21.13 -35.07 -16.81
CA ALA A 175 -20.16 -35.25 -15.72
C ALA A 175 -18.69 -35.02 -16.19
N LYS A 176 -18.35 -35.56 -17.38
CA LYS A 176 -17.01 -35.31 -17.99
C LYS A 176 -16.79 -33.85 -18.37
N THR A 177 -17.83 -33.13 -18.78
CA THR A 177 -17.75 -31.72 -19.12
C THR A 177 -17.51 -30.90 -17.87
N VAL A 178 -18.26 -31.12 -16.79
CA VAL A 178 -18.09 -30.44 -15.49
C VAL A 178 -16.66 -30.67 -14.94
N ALA A 179 -16.17 -31.91 -14.98
CA ALA A 179 -14.82 -32.20 -14.50
C ALA A 179 -13.72 -31.46 -15.29
N ARG A 180 -13.87 -31.37 -16.60
CA ARG A 180 -12.93 -30.65 -17.47
C ARG A 180 -12.99 -29.14 -17.24
N ASP A 181 -14.18 -28.58 -17.08
CA ASP A 181 -14.38 -27.15 -16.85
C ASP A 181 -13.81 -26.75 -15.49
N LEU A 182 -14.01 -27.57 -14.46
CA LEU A 182 -13.38 -27.41 -13.14
C LEU A 182 -11.83 -27.41 -13.23
N GLU A 183 -11.26 -28.38 -13.96
CA GLU A 183 -9.79 -28.44 -14.13
C GLU A 183 -9.26 -27.17 -14.81
N TRP A 184 -9.97 -26.67 -15.82
CA TRP A 184 -9.64 -25.43 -16.51
C TRP A 184 -9.72 -24.22 -15.57
N ASP A 185 -10.81 -24.08 -14.83
CA ASP A 185 -11.03 -22.96 -13.91
C ASP A 185 -10.02 -22.94 -12.75
N LEU A 186 -9.65 -24.10 -12.22
CA LEU A 186 -8.57 -24.21 -11.23
C LEU A 186 -7.23 -23.72 -11.78
N ARG A 187 -6.88 -24.08 -13.02
CA ARG A 187 -5.67 -23.62 -13.68
C ARG A 187 -5.67 -22.12 -13.87
N VAL A 188 -6.75 -21.56 -14.41
CA VAL A 188 -6.91 -20.11 -14.59
C VAL A 188 -6.84 -19.36 -13.26
N PHE A 189 -7.46 -19.91 -12.20
CA PHE A 189 -7.42 -19.33 -10.87
C PHE A 189 -5.98 -19.26 -10.32
N ASP A 190 -5.23 -20.33 -10.45
CA ASP A 190 -3.83 -20.40 -9.98
C ASP A 190 -2.89 -19.48 -10.77
N GLU A 191 -3.00 -19.43 -12.08
CA GLU A 191 -2.20 -18.53 -12.94
C GLU A 191 -2.47 -17.06 -12.58
N ARG A 192 -3.74 -16.69 -12.38
CA ARG A 192 -4.11 -15.34 -11.94
C ARG A 192 -3.58 -15.03 -10.55
N ARG A 193 -3.64 -15.99 -9.61
CA ARG A 193 -3.09 -15.83 -8.27
C ARG A 193 -1.58 -15.59 -8.28
N GLN A 194 -0.84 -16.29 -9.13
CA GLN A 194 0.60 -16.09 -9.29
C GLN A 194 0.92 -14.71 -9.85
N SER A 195 0.13 -14.23 -10.84
CA SER A 195 0.31 -12.91 -11.45
C SER A 195 0.07 -11.77 -10.45
N LEU A 196 -0.80 -11.97 -9.44
CA LEU A 196 -1.10 -10.94 -8.43
C LEU A 196 0.13 -10.39 -7.71
N THR A 197 1.14 -11.22 -7.44
CA THR A 197 2.36 -10.79 -6.76
C THR A 197 3.01 -9.61 -7.49
N TYR A 198 3.09 -9.69 -8.81
CA TYR A 198 3.71 -8.65 -9.65
C TYR A 198 2.79 -7.44 -9.86
N VAL A 199 1.49 -7.67 -10.10
CA VAL A 199 0.57 -6.56 -10.38
C VAL A 199 0.30 -5.72 -9.13
N CYS A 200 0.34 -6.33 -7.95
CA CYS A 200 0.18 -5.64 -6.67
C CYS A 200 1.35 -4.70 -6.34
N GLU A 201 2.51 -4.86 -6.95
CA GLU A 201 3.65 -3.95 -6.78
C GLU A 201 3.49 -2.65 -7.58
N ALA A 202 2.68 -2.65 -8.64
CA ALA A 202 2.59 -1.51 -9.56
C ALA A 202 2.20 -0.19 -8.89
N PRO A 203 1.21 -0.09 -7.98
CA PRO A 203 0.90 1.15 -7.27
C PRO A 203 2.09 1.70 -6.49
N ALA A 204 2.84 0.83 -5.79
CA ALA A 204 3.99 1.22 -5.00
C ALA A 204 5.16 1.71 -5.87
N LEU A 205 5.38 1.09 -7.03
CA LEU A 205 6.40 1.55 -7.99
C LEU A 205 6.08 2.94 -8.55
N ILE A 206 4.80 3.24 -8.81
CA ILE A 206 4.37 4.57 -9.24
C ILE A 206 4.59 5.59 -8.10
N GLU A 207 4.24 5.25 -6.86
CA GLU A 207 4.48 6.10 -5.68
C GLU A 207 5.97 6.43 -5.51
N GLN A 208 6.83 5.42 -5.60
CA GLN A 208 8.28 5.60 -5.53
C GLN A 208 8.79 6.55 -6.63
N ARG A 209 8.24 6.44 -7.85
CA ARG A 209 8.59 7.33 -8.95
C ARG A 209 8.14 8.77 -8.68
N VAL A 210 6.91 8.98 -8.20
CA VAL A 210 6.42 10.31 -7.80
C VAL A 210 7.35 10.93 -6.77
N PHE A 211 7.69 10.17 -5.73
CA PHE A 211 8.55 10.65 -4.64
C PHE A 211 9.96 11.01 -5.14
N ALA A 212 10.56 10.17 -5.98
CA ALA A 212 11.88 10.42 -6.53
C ALA A 212 11.89 11.67 -7.42
N LEU A 213 10.91 11.83 -8.31
CA LEU A 213 10.79 13.01 -9.18
C LEU A 213 10.52 14.29 -8.37
N ALA A 214 9.66 14.22 -7.35
CA ALA A 214 9.40 15.32 -6.43
C ALA A 214 10.70 15.82 -5.79
N LYS A 215 11.51 14.88 -5.25
CA LYS A 215 12.81 15.22 -4.62
C LYS A 215 13.78 15.89 -5.58
N ILE A 216 13.86 15.39 -6.83
CA ILE A 216 14.73 15.99 -7.84
C ILE A 216 14.27 17.41 -8.17
N VAL A 217 12.96 17.62 -8.44
CA VAL A 217 12.43 18.95 -8.76
C VAL A 217 12.62 19.92 -7.59
N GLN A 218 12.36 19.49 -6.35
CA GLN A 218 12.57 20.32 -5.15
C GLN A 218 14.02 20.80 -5.02
N GLY A 219 14.99 19.93 -5.25
CA GLY A 219 16.41 20.27 -5.19
C GLY A 219 16.87 21.28 -6.26
N LYS A 220 16.01 21.64 -7.22
CA LYS A 220 16.32 22.63 -8.28
C LYS A 220 15.53 23.93 -8.12
N LEU A 221 14.73 24.07 -7.07
CA LEU A 221 13.96 25.30 -6.80
C LEU A 221 14.84 26.45 -6.25
N ASP A 222 15.95 26.11 -5.61
CA ASP A 222 16.91 27.03 -4.99
C ASP A 222 17.82 27.71 -6.01
#